data_800249903e3ead733825cbbea85fcc92
#
_entry.id   800249903e3ead733825cbbea85fcc92
#
_cell.length_a   1.000
_cell.length_b   1.000
_cell.length_c   1.000
_cell.angle_alpha   90.00
_cell.angle_beta   90.00
_cell.angle_gamma   90.00
#
_symmetry.space_group_name_H-M   'P 1'
#
loop_
_entity.id
_entity.type
_entity.pdbx_description
1 polymer ?
#
loop_
_entity_poly.entity_id
_entity_poly.type
_entity_poly.pdbx_seq_one_letter_code
_entity_poly.pdbx_strand_id
1 'polypeptide(L)'
;MTDLGFSIIVAVLFSILIATIEIISKSKAKFKSCFRGNFFIYLLILIIGNSATTLMASSIIESVIGKGNSIPGPLWFWYAFVGVFGFQVIIQNMNITFFDAGVLSIDDWISKARDTSIADAVAQNDHSILRREQRLARELMSLDLQELNTQISQYLEDGVLQKLEEKAANNKADPKLVKALALAKNRPDEAKAILDERRR
;
A
#
# COMPACT_ATOMS: atom_id res chain seq x y z
N MET A 1 14.19 -5.50 -31.48
CA MET A 1 14.41 -4.85 -30.18
C MET A 1 15.75 -5.34 -29.68
N THR A 2 16.66 -4.47 -29.31
CA THR A 2 17.96 -4.89 -28.77
C THR A 2 17.77 -5.55 -27.41
N ASP A 3 18.64 -6.51 -27.05
CA ASP A 3 18.59 -7.18 -25.74
C ASP A 3 18.57 -6.17 -24.57
N LEU A 4 19.31 -5.08 -24.71
CA LEU A 4 19.33 -3.98 -23.75
C LEU A 4 17.97 -3.30 -23.60
N GLY A 5 17.29 -2.99 -24.71
CA GLY A 5 15.95 -2.38 -24.65
C GLY A 5 14.93 -3.26 -23.95
N PHE A 6 14.99 -4.58 -24.20
CA PHE A 6 14.15 -5.55 -23.51
C PHE A 6 14.46 -5.65 -22.02
N SER A 7 15.74 -5.63 -21.65
CA SER A 7 16.21 -5.66 -20.26
C SER A 7 15.71 -4.46 -19.45
N ILE A 8 15.70 -3.26 -20.03
CA ILE A 8 15.20 -2.05 -19.37
C ILE A 8 13.68 -2.19 -19.10
N ILE A 9 12.92 -2.71 -20.07
CA ILE A 9 11.48 -2.94 -19.87
C ILE A 9 11.25 -3.93 -18.73
N VAL A 10 12.01 -5.02 -18.71
CA VAL A 10 11.94 -6.01 -17.63
C VAL A 10 12.31 -5.39 -16.29
N ALA A 11 13.38 -4.57 -16.21
CA ALA A 11 13.78 -3.88 -15.00
C ALA A 11 12.68 -2.92 -14.48
N VAL A 12 12.00 -2.19 -15.38
CA VAL A 12 10.87 -1.32 -15.04
C VAL A 12 9.70 -2.15 -14.47
N LEU A 13 9.35 -3.27 -15.08
CA LEU A 13 8.29 -4.15 -14.60
C LEU A 13 8.62 -4.71 -13.21
N PHE A 14 9.86 -5.13 -12.99
CA PHE A 14 10.32 -5.55 -11.66
C PHE A 14 10.27 -4.42 -10.63
N SER A 15 10.62 -3.20 -11.01
CA SER A 15 10.51 -2.02 -10.12
C SER A 15 9.07 -1.80 -9.66
N ILE A 16 8.10 -1.88 -10.57
CA ILE A 16 6.67 -1.76 -10.27
C ILE A 16 6.22 -2.88 -9.33
N LEU A 17 6.63 -4.11 -9.62
CA LEU A 17 6.27 -5.28 -8.84
C LEU A 17 6.83 -5.17 -7.41
N ILE A 18 8.12 -4.89 -7.27
CA ILE A 18 8.81 -4.77 -5.97
C ILE A 18 8.18 -3.64 -5.15
N ALA A 19 8.03 -2.44 -5.71
CA ALA A 19 7.42 -1.31 -5.03
C ALA A 19 6.00 -1.65 -4.54
N THR A 20 5.20 -2.28 -5.38
CA THR A 20 3.82 -2.63 -5.06
C THR A 20 3.74 -3.68 -3.96
N ILE A 21 4.52 -4.76 -4.07
CA ILE A 21 4.56 -5.83 -3.06
C ILE A 21 5.06 -5.28 -1.72
N GLU A 22 6.10 -4.47 -1.73
CA GLU A 22 6.67 -3.91 -0.51
C GLU A 22 5.67 -3.01 0.23
N ILE A 23 5.00 -2.09 -0.49
CA ILE A 23 4.01 -1.21 0.11
C ILE A 23 2.81 -1.99 0.64
N ILE A 24 2.27 -2.94 -0.12
CA ILE A 24 1.14 -3.77 0.32
C ILE A 24 1.51 -4.60 1.54
N SER A 25 2.65 -5.27 1.51
CA SER A 25 3.11 -6.13 2.59
C SER A 25 3.29 -5.37 3.91
N LYS A 26 3.90 -4.18 3.85
CA LYS A 26 4.17 -3.37 5.04
C LYS A 26 2.98 -2.57 5.54
N SER A 27 2.15 -2.02 4.63
CA SER A 27 0.98 -1.22 5.00
C SER A 27 -0.24 -2.06 5.39
N LYS A 28 -0.31 -3.32 4.96
CA LYS A 28 -1.51 -4.18 5.02
C LYS A 28 -2.74 -3.51 4.39
N ALA A 29 -2.53 -2.49 3.57
CA ALA A 29 -3.57 -1.72 2.92
C ALA A 29 -4.11 -2.46 1.69
N LYS A 30 -5.33 -2.09 1.28
CA LYS A 30 -5.89 -2.60 0.02
C LYS A 30 -5.09 -2.08 -1.17
N PHE A 31 -4.94 -2.91 -2.21
CA PHE A 31 -4.20 -2.60 -3.43
C PHE A 31 -4.49 -1.18 -3.97
N LYS A 32 -5.76 -0.79 -4.06
CA LYS A 32 -6.16 0.55 -4.55
C LYS A 32 -5.66 1.71 -3.68
N SER A 33 -5.39 1.47 -2.41
CA SER A 33 -4.92 2.52 -1.47
C SER A 33 -3.43 2.81 -1.62
N CYS A 34 -2.69 1.94 -2.30
CA CYS A 34 -1.23 2.07 -2.45
C CYS A 34 -0.83 3.08 -3.54
N PHE A 35 -1.69 3.26 -4.58
CA PHE A 35 -1.35 4.07 -5.76
C PHE A 35 -1.69 5.55 -5.56
N ARG A 36 -0.94 6.26 -4.73
CA ARG A 36 -1.10 7.70 -4.52
C ARG A 36 0.22 8.40 -4.19
N GLY A 37 0.26 9.70 -4.53
CA GLY A 37 1.25 10.65 -4.06
C GLY A 37 2.68 10.12 -4.02
N ASN A 38 3.16 9.88 -2.82
CA ASN A 38 4.54 9.46 -2.57
C ASN A 38 4.89 8.08 -3.13
N PHE A 39 3.90 7.19 -3.39
CA PHE A 39 4.14 5.92 -4.09
C PHE A 39 4.79 6.14 -5.45
N PHE A 40 4.31 7.12 -6.21
CA PHE A 40 4.88 7.40 -7.53
C PHE A 40 6.29 7.98 -7.45
N ILE A 41 6.60 8.74 -6.39
CA ILE A 41 7.96 9.23 -6.14
C ILE A 41 8.87 8.05 -5.83
N TYR A 42 8.47 7.17 -4.92
CA TYR A 42 9.22 5.97 -4.59
C TYR A 42 9.43 5.06 -5.80
N LEU A 43 8.35 4.82 -6.57
CA LEU A 43 8.40 4.03 -7.80
C LEU A 43 9.35 4.65 -8.84
N LEU A 44 9.30 5.98 -9.02
CA LEU A 44 10.18 6.68 -9.95
C LEU A 44 11.66 6.52 -9.58
N ILE A 45 11.98 6.62 -8.30
CA ILE A 45 13.35 6.39 -7.81
C ILE A 45 13.81 4.97 -8.16
N LEU A 46 12.97 3.95 -7.91
CA LEU A 46 13.30 2.57 -8.25
C LEU A 46 13.45 2.35 -9.76
N ILE A 47 12.58 2.94 -10.58
CA ILE A 47 12.67 2.83 -12.04
C ILE A 47 13.98 3.44 -12.55
N ILE A 48 14.29 4.66 -12.13
CA ILE A 48 15.52 5.35 -12.55
C ILE A 48 16.75 4.56 -12.09
N GLY A 49 16.78 4.17 -10.83
CA GLY A 49 17.89 3.44 -10.25
C GLY A 49 18.12 2.09 -10.93
N ASN A 50 17.09 1.27 -11.04
CA ASN A 50 17.17 -0.04 -11.69
C ASN A 50 17.52 0.07 -13.18
N SER A 51 17.02 1.09 -13.89
CA SER A 51 17.36 1.32 -15.29
C SER A 51 18.82 1.74 -15.46
N ALA A 52 19.31 2.64 -14.60
CA ALA A 52 20.71 3.08 -14.63
C ALA A 52 21.67 1.92 -14.34
N THR A 53 21.36 1.11 -13.32
CA THR A 53 22.19 -0.07 -13.00
C THR A 53 22.10 -1.16 -14.07
N THR A 54 20.96 -1.31 -14.75
CA THR A 54 20.85 -2.21 -15.93
C THR A 54 21.75 -1.77 -17.07
N LEU A 55 21.83 -0.46 -17.34
CA LEU A 55 22.79 0.10 -18.33
C LEU A 55 24.24 -0.15 -17.92
N MET A 56 24.59 0.05 -16.67
CA MET A 56 25.94 -0.24 -16.17
C MET A 56 26.25 -1.73 -16.23
N ALA A 57 25.31 -2.58 -15.85
CA ALA A 57 25.45 -4.03 -15.88
C ALA A 57 25.68 -4.53 -17.32
N SER A 58 25.00 -3.97 -18.33
CA SER A 58 25.20 -4.36 -19.73
C SER A 58 26.66 -4.14 -20.17
N SER A 59 27.23 -2.98 -19.86
CA SER A 59 28.61 -2.66 -20.20
C SER A 59 29.63 -3.58 -19.51
N ILE A 60 29.39 -3.95 -18.26
CA ILE A 60 30.23 -4.87 -17.50
C ILE A 60 30.16 -6.29 -18.10
N ILE A 61 28.94 -6.78 -18.32
CA ILE A 61 28.68 -8.13 -18.85
C ILE A 61 29.26 -8.27 -20.27
N GLU A 62 29.08 -7.26 -21.13
CA GLU A 62 29.67 -7.24 -22.48
C GLU A 62 31.21 -7.27 -22.43
N SER A 63 31.82 -6.55 -21.49
CA SER A 63 33.27 -6.60 -21.28
C SER A 63 33.75 -8.00 -20.83
N VAL A 64 32.97 -8.72 -20.04
CA VAL A 64 33.31 -10.09 -19.61
C VAL A 64 33.19 -11.08 -20.76
N ILE A 65 32.14 -10.96 -21.58
CA ILE A 65 31.95 -11.80 -22.77
C ILE A 65 33.03 -11.54 -23.81
N GLY A 66 33.40 -10.28 -24.04
CA GLY A 66 34.46 -9.90 -24.96
C GLY A 66 35.84 -10.50 -24.62
N LYS A 67 36.04 -10.96 -23.38
CA LYS A 67 37.22 -11.69 -22.92
C LYS A 67 37.14 -13.21 -23.14
N GLY A 68 36.17 -13.70 -23.91
CA GLY A 68 36.00 -15.12 -24.23
C GLY A 68 35.25 -15.94 -23.21
N ASN A 69 34.62 -15.32 -22.20
CA ASN A 69 33.78 -16.00 -21.25
C ASN A 69 32.38 -16.17 -21.84
N SER A 70 31.80 -17.35 -21.69
CA SER A 70 30.38 -17.60 -22.05
C SER A 70 29.49 -17.47 -20.81
N ILE A 71 28.36 -16.75 -20.96
CA ILE A 71 27.35 -16.64 -19.92
C ILE A 71 26.15 -17.49 -20.34
N PRO A 72 25.65 -18.40 -19.48
CA PRO A 72 24.53 -19.26 -19.83
C PRO A 72 23.22 -18.46 -19.91
N GLY A 73 22.39 -18.74 -20.93
CA GLY A 73 21.07 -18.14 -21.08
C GLY A 73 21.06 -16.80 -21.82
N PRO A 74 19.90 -16.16 -21.95
CA PRO A 74 19.73 -14.93 -22.71
C PRO A 74 20.35 -13.73 -22.00
N LEU A 75 21.05 -12.86 -22.71
CA LEU A 75 21.76 -11.70 -22.16
C LEU A 75 20.84 -10.69 -21.48
N TRP A 76 19.65 -10.47 -22.05
CA TRP A 76 18.68 -9.56 -21.47
C TRP A 76 18.28 -9.92 -20.03
N PHE A 77 18.24 -11.22 -19.72
CA PHE A 77 17.94 -11.69 -18.37
C PHE A 77 19.03 -11.26 -17.39
N TRP A 78 20.29 -11.46 -17.75
CA TRP A 78 21.42 -11.10 -16.90
C TRP A 78 21.55 -9.59 -16.72
N TYR A 79 21.29 -8.80 -17.75
CA TYR A 79 21.29 -7.34 -17.64
C TYR A 79 20.20 -6.87 -16.66
N ALA A 80 18.98 -7.36 -16.78
CA ALA A 80 17.89 -7.02 -15.89
C ALA A 80 18.13 -7.52 -14.45
N PHE A 81 18.59 -8.76 -14.31
CA PHE A 81 18.86 -9.37 -13.00
C PHE A 81 19.94 -8.60 -12.25
N VAL A 82 21.10 -8.43 -12.85
CA VAL A 82 22.21 -7.69 -12.23
C VAL A 82 21.83 -6.23 -12.02
N GLY A 83 21.06 -5.62 -12.91
CA GLY A 83 20.56 -4.25 -12.77
C GLY A 83 19.68 -4.07 -11.54
N VAL A 84 18.65 -4.90 -11.39
CA VAL A 84 17.67 -4.79 -10.29
C VAL A 84 18.31 -5.12 -8.94
N PHE A 85 19.04 -6.23 -8.83
CA PHE A 85 19.68 -6.62 -7.57
C PHE A 85 20.92 -5.77 -7.27
N GLY A 86 21.68 -5.37 -8.31
CA GLY A 86 22.82 -4.49 -8.17
C GLY A 86 22.45 -3.12 -7.63
N PHE A 87 21.32 -2.56 -8.04
CA PHE A 87 20.83 -1.29 -7.50
C PHE A 87 20.62 -1.36 -5.98
N GLN A 88 20.02 -2.44 -5.48
CA GLN A 88 19.83 -2.61 -4.05
C GLN A 88 21.14 -2.69 -3.28
N VAL A 89 22.12 -3.41 -3.83
CA VAL A 89 23.47 -3.50 -3.23
C VAL A 89 24.17 -2.13 -3.24
N ILE A 90 24.05 -1.40 -4.34
CA ILE A 90 24.63 -0.05 -4.47
C ILE A 90 24.03 0.89 -3.40
N ILE A 91 22.70 0.93 -3.26
CA ILE A 91 22.03 1.79 -2.28
C ILE A 91 22.53 1.51 -0.86
N GLN A 92 22.61 0.25 -0.48
CA GLN A 92 23.01 -0.15 0.88
C GLN A 92 24.47 0.22 1.19
N ASN A 93 25.32 0.37 0.17
CA ASN A 93 26.76 0.61 0.34
C ASN A 93 27.22 2.02 -0.07
N MET A 94 26.37 2.82 -0.75
CA MET A 94 26.75 4.16 -1.20
C MET A 94 26.32 5.24 -0.20
N ASN A 95 27.28 5.69 0.60
CA ASN A 95 27.18 6.97 1.30
C ASN A 95 27.86 8.04 0.44
N ILE A 96 27.09 8.92 -0.19
CA ILE A 96 27.64 10.00 -1.01
C ILE A 96 27.83 11.23 -0.14
N THR A 97 29.10 11.65 0.00
CA THR A 97 29.45 12.91 0.63
C THR A 97 29.36 14.02 -0.42
N PHE A 98 28.35 14.87 -0.35
CA PHE A 98 28.24 16.04 -1.21
C PHE A 98 28.80 17.26 -0.47
N PHE A 99 29.90 17.84 -1.00
CA PHE A 99 30.43 19.16 -0.67
C PHE A 99 30.16 19.64 0.76
N ASP A 100 31.02 19.39 1.72
CA ASP A 100 31.00 19.91 3.12
C ASP A 100 29.62 20.00 3.84
N ALA A 101 28.53 19.64 3.19
CA ALA A 101 27.16 19.79 3.67
C ALA A 101 26.60 18.56 4.39
N GLY A 102 27.44 17.56 4.66
CA GLY A 102 27.03 16.34 5.36
C GLY A 102 26.91 15.11 4.43
N VAL A 103 26.90 13.93 5.04
CA VAL A 103 26.72 12.65 4.37
C VAL A 103 25.22 12.48 4.05
N LEU A 104 24.85 12.64 2.79
CA LEU A 104 23.52 12.26 2.31
C LEU A 104 23.55 10.77 1.96
N SER A 105 22.90 9.95 2.78
CA SER A 105 22.66 8.56 2.47
C SER A 105 21.54 8.46 1.44
N ILE A 106 21.82 7.91 0.27
CA ILE A 106 20.79 7.61 -0.74
C ILE A 106 19.77 6.63 -0.16
N ASP A 107 20.22 5.71 0.69
CA ASP A 107 19.34 4.76 1.40
C ASP A 107 18.33 5.48 2.31
N ASP A 108 18.75 6.50 3.05
CA ASP A 108 17.86 7.31 3.88
C ASP A 108 16.76 7.99 3.04
N TRP A 109 17.13 8.48 1.86
CA TRP A 109 16.18 9.14 0.96
C TRP A 109 15.15 8.18 0.40
N ILE A 110 15.59 7.00 -0.03
CA ILE A 110 14.74 5.93 -0.54
C ILE A 110 13.87 5.39 0.59
N SER A 111 14.44 5.15 1.76
CA SER A 111 13.73 4.70 2.95
C SER A 111 12.65 5.70 3.35
N LYS A 112 12.95 7.00 3.35
CA LYS A 112 11.97 8.05 3.64
C LYS A 112 10.82 8.08 2.61
N ALA A 113 11.13 7.99 1.32
CA ALA A 113 10.12 7.94 0.28
C ALA A 113 9.22 6.71 0.41
N ARG A 114 9.81 5.56 0.70
CA ARG A 114 9.10 4.32 0.99
C ARG A 114 8.19 4.44 2.21
N ASP A 115 8.73 4.89 3.34
CA ASP A 115 8.00 4.97 4.61
C ASP A 115 6.85 5.98 4.53
N THR A 116 7.05 7.08 3.84
CA THR A 116 5.97 8.03 3.54
C THR A 116 4.90 7.40 2.64
N SER A 117 5.29 6.60 1.66
CA SER A 117 4.34 5.87 0.80
C SER A 117 3.52 4.84 1.59
N ILE A 118 4.16 4.15 2.55
CA ILE A 118 3.47 3.23 3.46
C ILE A 118 2.46 3.98 4.33
N ALA A 119 2.87 5.10 4.93
CA ALA A 119 2.00 5.93 5.75
C ALA A 119 0.79 6.45 4.97
N ASP A 120 0.98 6.91 3.74
CA ASP A 120 -0.11 7.34 2.84
C ASP A 120 -1.07 6.19 2.52
N ALA A 121 -0.55 4.99 2.26
CA ALA A 121 -1.37 3.82 1.98
C ALA A 121 -2.23 3.42 3.18
N VAL A 122 -1.67 3.44 4.39
CA VAL A 122 -2.40 3.19 5.65
C VAL A 122 -3.48 4.24 5.86
N ALA A 123 -3.12 5.54 5.80
CA ALA A 123 -4.07 6.63 5.98
C ALA A 123 -5.24 6.55 4.97
N GLN A 124 -4.94 6.24 3.71
CA GLN A 124 -5.97 6.09 2.68
C GLN A 124 -6.87 4.88 2.92
N ASN A 125 -6.31 3.76 3.39
CA ASN A 125 -7.08 2.59 3.75
C ASN A 125 -8.04 2.89 4.90
N ASP A 126 -7.56 3.55 5.96
CA ASP A 126 -8.36 3.95 7.12
C ASP A 126 -9.47 4.92 6.73
N HIS A 127 -9.17 5.93 5.89
CA HIS A 127 -10.20 6.80 5.34
C HIS A 127 -11.27 6.05 4.52
N SER A 128 -10.87 5.03 3.77
CA SER A 128 -11.81 4.21 2.99
C SER A 128 -12.73 3.38 3.89
N ILE A 129 -12.20 2.85 4.98
CA ILE A 129 -12.95 2.10 6.00
C ILE A 129 -13.93 3.04 6.70
N LEU A 130 -13.46 4.18 7.20
CA LEU A 130 -14.31 5.17 7.87
C LEU A 130 -15.45 5.66 6.99
N ARG A 131 -15.21 5.94 5.71
CA ARG A 131 -16.26 6.33 4.76
C ARG A 131 -17.28 5.22 4.55
N ARG A 132 -16.85 3.96 4.48
CA ARG A 132 -17.74 2.80 4.37
C ARG A 132 -18.62 2.69 5.62
N GLU A 133 -18.00 2.76 6.80
CA GLU A 133 -18.71 2.70 8.08
C GLU A 133 -19.74 3.83 8.22
N GLN A 134 -19.34 5.06 7.92
CA GLN A 134 -20.24 6.22 7.96
C GLN A 134 -21.39 6.11 6.96
N ARG A 135 -21.14 5.58 5.77
CA ARG A 135 -22.19 5.34 4.78
C ARG A 135 -23.19 4.31 5.27
N LEU A 136 -22.71 3.15 5.73
CA LEU A 136 -23.55 2.10 6.29
C LEU A 136 -24.34 2.61 7.49
N ALA A 137 -23.72 3.37 8.39
CA ALA A 137 -24.41 3.95 9.53
C ALA A 137 -25.53 4.91 9.11
N ARG A 138 -25.30 5.77 8.11
CA ARG A 138 -26.35 6.66 7.58
C ARG A 138 -27.52 5.87 6.96
N GLU A 139 -27.22 4.80 6.25
CA GLU A 139 -28.25 3.94 5.67
C GLU A 139 -29.02 3.20 6.79
N LEU A 140 -28.34 2.72 7.83
CA LEU A 140 -28.98 2.10 9.01
C LEU A 140 -29.84 3.08 9.82
N MET A 141 -29.56 4.36 9.78
CA MET A 141 -30.42 5.37 10.41
C MET A 141 -31.82 5.47 9.77
N SER A 142 -32.02 4.90 8.58
CA SER A 142 -33.36 4.78 8.00
C SER A 142 -34.20 3.69 8.64
N LEU A 143 -33.63 2.75 9.40
CA LEU A 143 -34.35 1.73 10.17
C LEU A 143 -35.07 2.36 11.33
N ASP A 144 -36.11 1.73 11.83
CA ASP A 144 -36.72 2.12 13.11
C ASP A 144 -35.77 1.80 14.28
N LEU A 145 -35.88 2.56 15.38
CA LEU A 145 -35.00 2.37 16.54
C LEU A 145 -35.16 0.98 17.17
N GLN A 146 -36.39 0.45 17.15
CA GLN A 146 -36.70 -0.88 17.68
C GLN A 146 -36.05 -1.98 16.82
N GLU A 147 -36.17 -1.85 15.52
CA GLU A 147 -35.53 -2.73 14.54
C GLU A 147 -33.99 -2.71 14.71
N LEU A 148 -33.38 -1.52 14.80
CA LEU A 148 -31.96 -1.37 15.02
C LEU A 148 -31.49 -2.00 16.33
N ASN A 149 -32.25 -1.86 17.42
CA ASN A 149 -31.97 -2.50 18.70
C ASN A 149 -32.00 -4.03 18.59
N THR A 150 -32.98 -4.58 17.88
CA THR A 150 -33.11 -6.03 17.65
C THR A 150 -31.88 -6.56 16.89
N GLN A 151 -31.47 -5.87 15.84
CA GLN A 151 -30.32 -6.24 15.06
C GLN A 151 -29.02 -6.17 15.87
N ILE A 152 -28.86 -5.14 16.71
CA ILE A 152 -27.69 -5.03 17.59
C ILE A 152 -27.66 -6.17 18.60
N SER A 153 -28.79 -6.52 19.22
CA SER A 153 -28.86 -7.63 20.16
C SER A 153 -28.56 -8.98 19.50
N GLN A 154 -28.87 -9.11 18.22
CA GLN A 154 -28.61 -10.34 17.47
C GLN A 154 -27.12 -10.51 17.07
N TYR A 155 -26.45 -9.41 16.72
CA TYR A 155 -25.12 -9.46 16.11
C TYR A 155 -23.98 -8.97 17.01
N LEU A 156 -24.27 -8.28 18.10
CA LEU A 156 -23.28 -7.82 19.06
C LEU A 156 -23.46 -8.54 20.41
N GLU A 157 -22.41 -8.54 21.21
CA GLU A 157 -22.38 -9.18 22.52
C GLU A 157 -23.42 -8.59 23.49
N ASP A 158 -23.86 -9.38 24.45
CA ASP A 158 -24.77 -8.95 25.51
C ASP A 158 -24.20 -7.74 26.28
N GLY A 159 -25.09 -6.81 26.61
CA GLY A 159 -24.72 -5.57 27.32
C GLY A 159 -24.11 -4.44 26.45
N VAL A 160 -23.87 -4.67 25.17
CA VAL A 160 -23.36 -3.61 24.26
C VAL A 160 -24.41 -2.51 24.09
N LEU A 161 -25.69 -2.84 24.01
CA LEU A 161 -26.76 -1.86 23.90
C LEU A 161 -26.76 -0.83 25.04
N GLN A 162 -26.62 -1.29 26.28
CA GLN A 162 -26.57 -0.40 27.45
C GLN A 162 -25.33 0.51 27.39
N LYS A 163 -24.18 -0.04 27.06
CA LYS A 163 -22.93 0.76 26.89
C LYS A 163 -23.04 1.80 25.79
N LEU A 164 -23.77 1.51 24.71
CA LEU A 164 -23.98 2.47 23.63
C LEU A 164 -24.93 3.59 24.03
N GLU A 165 -25.94 3.28 24.83
CA GLU A 165 -26.87 4.27 25.38
C GLU A 165 -26.21 5.19 26.39
N GLU A 166 -25.40 4.64 27.29
CA GLU A 166 -24.56 5.42 28.22
C GLU A 166 -23.59 6.32 27.46
N LYS A 167 -22.94 5.79 26.42
CA LYS A 167 -22.02 6.56 25.57
C LYS A 167 -22.73 7.68 24.82
N ALA A 168 -23.93 7.44 24.32
CA ALA A 168 -24.72 8.45 23.64
C ALA A 168 -25.13 9.57 24.62
N ALA A 169 -25.59 9.21 25.81
CA ALA A 169 -25.93 10.17 26.86
C ALA A 169 -24.76 11.02 27.30
N ASN A 170 -23.61 10.40 27.59
CA ASN A 170 -22.40 11.09 28.02
C ASN A 170 -21.86 12.07 26.97
N ASN A 171 -21.95 11.74 25.69
CA ASN A 171 -21.46 12.56 24.60
C ASN A 171 -22.54 13.51 24.00
N LYS A 172 -23.73 13.54 24.55
CA LYS A 172 -24.89 14.28 23.99
C LYS A 172 -25.11 13.98 22.49
N ALA A 173 -24.87 12.75 22.10
CA ALA A 173 -24.98 12.28 20.73
C ALA A 173 -26.34 11.59 20.51
N ASP A 174 -26.79 11.58 19.24
CA ASP A 174 -28.02 10.82 18.87
C ASP A 174 -27.79 9.32 19.14
N PRO A 175 -28.59 8.70 20.03
CA PRO A 175 -28.48 7.28 20.36
C PRO A 175 -28.57 6.39 19.13
N LYS A 176 -29.42 6.75 18.17
CA LYS A 176 -29.58 6.01 16.92
C LYS A 176 -28.34 6.01 16.06
N LEU A 177 -27.67 7.17 15.96
CA LEU A 177 -26.42 7.29 15.23
C LEU A 177 -25.30 6.48 15.89
N VAL A 178 -25.18 6.53 17.23
CA VAL A 178 -24.17 5.77 17.97
C VAL A 178 -24.35 4.26 17.75
N LYS A 179 -25.59 3.78 17.79
CA LYS A 179 -25.95 2.38 17.56
C LYS A 179 -25.67 1.95 16.11
N ALA A 180 -26.07 2.76 15.13
CA ALA A 180 -25.81 2.50 13.71
C ALA A 180 -24.31 2.44 13.40
N LEU A 181 -23.52 3.37 13.96
CA LEU A 181 -22.07 3.35 13.83
C LEU A 181 -21.42 2.12 14.47
N ALA A 182 -21.92 1.71 15.65
CA ALA A 182 -21.40 0.53 16.33
C ALA A 182 -21.63 -0.75 15.50
N LEU A 183 -22.81 -0.92 14.91
CA LEU A 183 -23.12 -2.05 14.05
C LEU A 183 -22.28 -2.00 12.76
N ALA A 184 -22.23 -0.86 12.09
CA ALA A 184 -21.47 -0.68 10.87
C ALA A 184 -19.95 -0.92 11.05
N LYS A 185 -19.41 -0.58 12.22
CA LYS A 185 -18.00 -0.76 12.55
C LYS A 185 -17.67 -2.20 12.93
N ASN A 186 -18.45 -2.81 13.81
CA ASN A 186 -18.13 -4.14 14.36
C ASN A 186 -18.61 -5.28 13.46
N ARG A 187 -19.67 -5.06 12.69
CA ARG A 187 -20.33 -6.06 11.83
C ARG A 187 -20.72 -5.45 10.47
N PRO A 188 -19.74 -5.01 9.64
CA PRO A 188 -20.03 -4.29 8.40
C PRO A 188 -20.74 -5.15 7.34
N ASP A 189 -20.54 -6.45 7.34
CA ASP A 189 -21.14 -7.35 6.35
C ASP A 189 -22.58 -7.68 6.73
N GLU A 190 -22.88 -7.86 8.02
CA GLU A 190 -24.22 -8.00 8.56
C GLU A 190 -25.02 -6.69 8.40
N ALA A 191 -24.41 -5.55 8.69
CA ALA A 191 -25.01 -4.24 8.45
C ALA A 191 -25.44 -4.07 6.99
N LYS A 192 -24.61 -4.54 6.06
CA LYS A 192 -24.93 -4.52 4.64
C LYS A 192 -26.05 -5.50 4.29
N ALA A 193 -26.03 -6.71 4.84
CA ALA A 193 -27.05 -7.72 4.60
C ALA A 193 -28.45 -7.24 5.02
N ILE A 194 -28.57 -6.61 6.19
CA ILE A 194 -29.82 -5.99 6.68
C ILE A 194 -30.35 -4.95 5.68
N LEU A 195 -29.49 -4.09 5.18
CA LEU A 195 -29.88 -3.06 4.20
C LEU A 195 -30.28 -3.65 2.84
N ASP A 196 -29.61 -4.70 2.41
CA ASP A 196 -29.90 -5.39 1.13
C ASP A 196 -31.22 -6.19 1.22
N GLU A 197 -31.53 -6.78 2.37
CA GLU A 197 -32.81 -7.47 2.62
C GLU A 197 -34.01 -6.50 2.55
N ARG A 198 -33.85 -5.30 3.09
CA ARG A 198 -34.90 -4.27 3.05
C ARG A 198 -35.17 -3.68 1.66
N ARG A 199 -34.18 -3.78 0.76
CA ARG A 199 -34.31 -3.26 -0.62
C ARG A 199 -35.02 -4.24 -1.57
N ARG A 200 -35.26 -5.48 -1.15
CA ARG A 200 -36.01 -6.52 -1.87
C ARG A 200 -37.49 -6.44 -1.56
#